data_b518fddf3ff2104479f5a04350e6f015
#
_entry.id   b518fddf3ff2104479f5a04350e6f015
#
_cell.length_a   1.000
_cell.length_b   1.000
_cell.length_c   1.000
_cell.angle_alpha   90.00
_cell.angle_beta   90.00
_cell.angle_gamma   90.00
#
_symmetry.space_group_name_H-M   'P 1'
#
loop_
_entity.id
_entity.type
_entity.pdbx_description
1 polymer ?
#
loop_
_entity_poly.entity_id
_entity_poly.type
_entity_poly.pdbx_seq_one_letter_code
_entity_poly.pdbx_strand_id
1 'polypeptide(L)'
;MQVFGVLVAYLFQKVFINLGSILNSMDVRPLAERMRPETLKQVVGQEQLTATGRIIHEIIEKKQPTSLILWGPPGSGKTTLARIIARETGAAFIELSAVTAGKADVTRVIEDAQVNQRLGQRTVLFVDEIHRFNKAQQDAFLPHVEDGTIVLIGATTENPSFEVINPLLSRSRVLVLEPLGKESIVTIIKSAAKELKLTAKRLPAKSVDLLAELSGGDARVALGNLELALQLSADKPIMPQVVETAAQTKLPGYDKKGETHYNIISAFIKSMRGSDPNATLYYLARMLQAGEDPKFVARRMVIFASEDIGLAAPAALNLAVSTFLAVERIGMPECQYNLFHCAAVLAKSKKDRSVADAMAGAFAAARQYPDLPVPLTLRNAPTKLMKDLGYNKGYKWQADFQAEGGFLPPEIADLHLLN
;
A
#
# COMPACT_ATOMS: atom_id res chain seq x y z
N MET A 1 -22.38 -63.06 27.74
CA MET A 1 -21.41 -61.99 27.71
C MET A 1 -20.86 -61.63 26.33
N GLN A 2 -20.83 -62.53 25.35
CA GLN A 2 -20.30 -62.25 23.99
C GLN A 2 -21.21 -61.35 23.12
N VAL A 3 -22.54 -61.37 23.27
CA VAL A 3 -23.49 -60.62 22.49
C VAL A 3 -23.48 -59.11 22.82
N PHE A 4 -23.19 -58.78 24.08
CA PHE A 4 -23.12 -57.38 24.54
C PHE A 4 -21.88 -56.62 23.98
N GLY A 5 -20.75 -57.34 23.84
CA GLY A 5 -19.52 -56.78 23.27
C GLY A 5 -19.65 -56.43 21.78
N VAL A 6 -20.36 -57.24 21.01
CA VAL A 6 -20.58 -57.02 19.58
C VAL A 6 -21.55 -55.85 19.34
N LEU A 7 -22.55 -55.68 20.20
CA LEU A 7 -23.52 -54.56 20.07
C LEU A 7 -22.86 -53.20 20.42
N VAL A 8 -22.01 -53.19 21.44
CA VAL A 8 -21.22 -51.98 21.83
C VAL A 8 -20.21 -51.62 20.74
N ALA A 9 -19.49 -52.57 20.16
CA ALA A 9 -18.56 -52.34 19.07
C ALA A 9 -19.29 -51.81 17.78
N TYR A 10 -20.48 -52.35 17.46
CA TYR A 10 -21.28 -51.88 16.33
C TYR A 10 -21.84 -50.47 16.54
N LEU A 11 -22.26 -50.13 17.76
CA LEU A 11 -22.69 -48.78 18.12
C LEU A 11 -21.54 -47.79 18.09
N PHE A 12 -20.35 -48.15 18.59
CA PHE A 12 -19.15 -47.34 18.48
C PHE A 12 -18.72 -47.14 17.03
N GLN A 13 -18.76 -48.17 16.20
CA GLN A 13 -18.43 -48.08 14.79
C GLN A 13 -19.43 -47.21 14.02
N LYS A 14 -20.73 -47.28 14.30
CA LYS A 14 -21.73 -46.37 13.72
C LYS A 14 -21.58 -44.91 14.17
N VAL A 15 -21.24 -44.69 15.45
CA VAL A 15 -20.97 -43.34 15.97
C VAL A 15 -19.69 -42.77 15.34
N PHE A 16 -18.63 -43.58 15.20
CA PHE A 16 -17.39 -43.14 14.51
C PHE A 16 -17.58 -42.89 13.01
N ILE A 17 -18.38 -43.72 12.33
CA ILE A 17 -18.69 -43.51 10.90
C ILE A 17 -19.56 -42.25 10.72
N ASN A 18 -20.54 -42.02 11.60
CA ASN A 18 -21.34 -40.79 11.57
C ASN A 18 -20.54 -39.56 11.98
N LEU A 19 -19.66 -39.61 12.97
CA LEU A 19 -18.72 -38.52 13.28
C LEU A 19 -17.72 -38.28 12.13
N GLY A 20 -17.21 -39.34 11.51
CA GLY A 20 -16.31 -39.24 10.35
C GLY A 20 -16.98 -38.61 9.12
N SER A 21 -18.26 -38.95 8.86
CA SER A 21 -19.01 -38.34 7.77
C SER A 21 -19.42 -36.89 8.06
N ILE A 22 -19.68 -36.54 9.32
CA ILE A 22 -19.95 -35.17 9.77
C ILE A 22 -18.67 -34.31 9.74
N LEU A 23 -17.53 -34.86 10.14
CA LEU A 23 -16.22 -34.20 10.09
C LEU A 23 -15.68 -34.04 8.66
N ASN A 24 -15.96 -34.98 7.76
CA ASN A 24 -15.61 -34.86 6.33
C ASN A 24 -16.51 -33.91 5.53
N SER A 25 -17.64 -33.45 6.09
CA SER A 25 -18.55 -32.50 5.42
C SER A 25 -18.37 -31.05 5.87
N MET A 26 -17.54 -30.75 6.86
CA MET A 26 -17.20 -29.39 7.24
C MET A 26 -15.99 -28.92 6.44
N ASP A 27 -16.21 -28.11 5.42
CA ASP A 27 -15.15 -27.35 4.76
C ASP A 27 -14.55 -26.38 5.79
N VAL A 28 -13.34 -26.70 6.29
CA VAL A 28 -12.65 -25.96 7.36
C VAL A 28 -12.13 -24.61 6.84
N ARG A 29 -12.20 -24.36 5.53
CA ARG A 29 -11.73 -23.09 4.97
C ARG A 29 -12.59 -21.92 5.45
N PRO A 30 -11.99 -20.74 5.72
CA PRO A 30 -12.74 -19.53 6.05
C PRO A 30 -13.83 -19.24 5.04
N LEU A 31 -14.96 -18.70 5.48
CA LEU A 31 -16.11 -18.38 4.62
C LEU A 31 -15.70 -17.48 3.44
N ALA A 32 -14.80 -16.52 3.67
CA ALA A 32 -14.27 -15.64 2.63
C ALA A 32 -13.54 -16.40 1.50
N GLU A 33 -12.89 -17.52 1.80
CA GLU A 33 -12.24 -18.36 0.78
C GLU A 33 -13.23 -19.25 0.06
N ARG A 34 -14.24 -19.79 0.77
CA ARG A 34 -15.32 -20.60 0.20
C ARG A 34 -16.19 -19.79 -0.76
N MET A 35 -16.42 -18.52 -0.43
CA MET A 35 -17.23 -17.59 -1.24
C MET A 35 -16.44 -16.87 -2.33
N ARG A 36 -15.17 -17.22 -2.54
CA ARG A 36 -14.36 -16.57 -3.57
C ARG A 36 -14.93 -16.84 -4.97
N PRO A 37 -15.22 -15.79 -5.78
CA PRO A 37 -15.65 -15.95 -7.16
C PRO A 37 -14.67 -16.80 -7.98
N GLU A 38 -15.20 -17.71 -8.76
CA GLU A 38 -14.42 -18.56 -9.66
C GLU A 38 -14.46 -18.08 -11.11
N THR A 39 -15.50 -17.34 -11.50
CA THR A 39 -15.68 -16.80 -12.86
C THR A 39 -15.92 -15.31 -12.81
N LEU A 40 -15.66 -14.62 -13.93
CA LEU A 40 -15.87 -13.17 -14.03
C LEU A 40 -17.33 -12.78 -13.77
N LYS A 41 -18.29 -13.62 -14.16
CA LYS A 41 -19.73 -13.40 -13.94
C LYS A 41 -20.15 -13.38 -12.47
N GLN A 42 -19.36 -14.01 -11.60
CA GLN A 42 -19.62 -14.06 -10.15
C GLN A 42 -18.99 -12.88 -9.41
N VAL A 43 -18.12 -12.10 -10.07
CA VAL A 43 -17.49 -10.93 -9.46
C VAL A 43 -18.55 -9.85 -9.25
N VAL A 44 -18.59 -9.31 -8.04
CA VAL A 44 -19.48 -8.21 -7.66
C VAL A 44 -18.64 -6.96 -7.46
N GLY A 45 -19.04 -5.86 -8.07
CA GLY A 45 -18.29 -4.62 -8.11
C GLY A 45 -17.16 -4.63 -9.14
N GLN A 46 -16.41 -3.53 -9.22
CA GLN A 46 -15.31 -3.31 -10.17
C GLN A 46 -15.77 -3.29 -11.64
N GLU A 47 -16.99 -2.86 -11.91
CA GLU A 47 -17.59 -2.81 -13.26
C GLU A 47 -16.74 -2.00 -14.25
N GLN A 48 -16.00 -0.99 -13.78
CA GLN A 48 -15.05 -0.19 -14.56
C GLN A 48 -13.91 -1.04 -15.16
N LEU A 49 -13.65 -2.24 -14.59
CA LEU A 49 -12.61 -3.17 -15.04
C LEU A 49 -13.18 -4.44 -15.67
N THR A 50 -14.36 -4.88 -15.23
CA THR A 50 -14.91 -6.23 -15.49
C THR A 50 -16.09 -6.27 -16.46
N ALA A 51 -16.79 -5.14 -16.68
CA ALA A 51 -17.92 -5.09 -17.61
C ALA A 51 -17.49 -5.39 -19.06
N THR A 52 -18.44 -5.79 -19.88
CA THR A 52 -18.24 -6.07 -21.32
C THR A 52 -17.49 -4.92 -22.01
N GLY A 53 -16.44 -5.23 -22.75
CA GLY A 53 -15.57 -4.25 -23.41
C GLY A 53 -14.56 -3.56 -22.49
N ARG A 54 -14.51 -3.93 -21.20
CA ARG A 54 -13.49 -3.46 -20.27
C ARG A 54 -12.27 -4.39 -20.25
N ILE A 55 -11.16 -3.89 -19.72
CA ILE A 55 -9.86 -4.49 -19.90
C ILE A 55 -9.79 -5.95 -19.42
N ILE A 56 -10.35 -6.30 -18.26
CA ILE A 56 -10.32 -7.68 -17.75
C ILE A 56 -11.20 -8.58 -18.61
N HIS A 57 -12.37 -8.11 -19.01
CA HIS A 57 -13.25 -8.84 -19.92
C HIS A 57 -12.55 -9.13 -21.25
N GLU A 58 -11.91 -8.13 -21.86
CA GLU A 58 -11.18 -8.28 -23.11
C GLU A 58 -9.99 -9.26 -23.03
N ILE A 59 -9.22 -9.22 -21.92
CA ILE A 59 -8.12 -10.16 -21.67
C ILE A 59 -8.63 -11.60 -21.64
N ILE A 60 -9.75 -11.83 -20.98
CA ILE A 60 -10.36 -13.15 -20.84
C ILE A 60 -10.97 -13.63 -22.17
N GLU A 61 -11.72 -12.77 -22.87
CA GLU A 61 -12.37 -13.08 -24.13
C GLU A 61 -11.33 -13.44 -25.21
N LYS A 62 -10.25 -12.67 -25.28
CA LYS A 62 -9.14 -12.93 -26.23
C LYS A 62 -8.21 -14.06 -25.79
N LYS A 63 -8.38 -14.61 -24.60
CA LYS A 63 -7.49 -15.62 -23.99
C LYS A 63 -6.02 -15.21 -24.01
N GLN A 64 -5.75 -13.93 -23.83
CA GLN A 64 -4.40 -13.36 -23.85
C GLN A 64 -4.09 -12.67 -22.52
N PRO A 65 -3.60 -13.43 -21.53
CA PRO A 65 -3.21 -12.84 -20.26
C PRO A 65 -2.08 -11.82 -20.50
N THR A 66 -2.20 -10.68 -19.84
CA THR A 66 -1.28 -9.53 -19.97
C THR A 66 -0.76 -9.17 -18.58
N SER A 67 0.47 -8.69 -18.50
CA SER A 67 1.05 -8.26 -17.23
C SER A 67 0.32 -7.03 -16.68
N LEU A 68 -0.05 -7.12 -15.39
CA LEU A 68 -0.89 -6.15 -14.69
C LEU A 68 -0.30 -5.82 -13.31
N ILE A 69 -0.53 -4.60 -12.87
CA ILE A 69 -0.38 -4.21 -11.46
C ILE A 69 -1.78 -3.85 -10.95
N LEU A 70 -2.30 -4.67 -10.04
CA LEU A 70 -3.60 -4.47 -9.41
C LEU A 70 -3.41 -3.64 -8.13
N TRP A 71 -3.82 -2.38 -8.16
CA TRP A 71 -3.71 -1.45 -7.04
C TRP A 71 -5.07 -1.15 -6.42
N GLY A 72 -5.18 -1.30 -5.12
CA GLY A 72 -6.42 -0.98 -4.39
C GLY A 72 -6.43 -1.52 -2.96
N PRO A 73 -7.45 -1.16 -2.15
CA PRO A 73 -7.53 -1.52 -0.75
C PRO A 73 -7.65 -3.03 -0.52
N PRO A 74 -7.43 -3.51 0.73
CA PRO A 74 -7.68 -4.89 1.09
C PRO A 74 -9.12 -5.28 0.78
N GLY A 75 -9.35 -6.57 0.43
CA GLY A 75 -10.69 -7.09 0.18
C GLY A 75 -11.39 -6.61 -1.10
N SER A 76 -10.74 -5.79 -1.93
CA SER A 76 -11.29 -5.29 -3.21
C SER A 76 -11.33 -6.31 -4.36
N GLY A 77 -10.74 -7.51 -4.18
CA GLY A 77 -10.79 -8.61 -5.15
C GLY A 77 -9.52 -8.82 -6.00
N LYS A 78 -8.39 -8.20 -5.69
CA LYS A 78 -7.14 -8.31 -6.46
C LYS A 78 -6.73 -9.77 -6.76
N THR A 79 -6.57 -10.58 -5.73
CA THR A 79 -6.20 -12.02 -5.85
C THR A 79 -7.27 -12.82 -6.61
N THR A 80 -8.54 -12.48 -6.38
CA THR A 80 -9.68 -13.12 -7.07
C THR A 80 -9.64 -12.87 -8.56
N LEU A 81 -9.44 -11.62 -8.99
CA LEU A 81 -9.34 -11.26 -10.40
C LEU A 81 -8.13 -11.92 -11.07
N ALA A 82 -6.97 -11.98 -10.40
CA ALA A 82 -5.79 -12.64 -10.93
C ALA A 82 -6.04 -14.15 -11.18
N ARG A 83 -6.68 -14.83 -10.22
CA ARG A 83 -7.04 -16.25 -10.37
C ARG A 83 -8.05 -16.49 -11.49
N ILE A 84 -9.06 -15.62 -11.62
CA ILE A 84 -10.07 -15.69 -12.70
C ILE A 84 -9.37 -15.49 -14.06
N ILE A 85 -8.52 -14.49 -14.20
CA ILE A 85 -7.77 -14.24 -15.44
C ILE A 85 -6.97 -15.48 -15.82
N ALA A 86 -6.19 -16.07 -14.93
CA ALA A 86 -5.41 -17.26 -15.22
C ALA A 86 -6.31 -18.44 -15.62
N ARG A 87 -7.37 -18.71 -14.85
CA ARG A 87 -8.31 -19.82 -15.10
C ARG A 87 -9.02 -19.68 -16.45
N GLU A 88 -9.61 -18.52 -16.72
CA GLU A 88 -10.41 -18.32 -17.93
C GLU A 88 -9.57 -18.17 -19.19
N THR A 89 -8.29 -17.80 -19.05
CA THR A 89 -7.33 -17.80 -20.18
C THR A 89 -6.62 -19.15 -20.38
N GLY A 90 -6.80 -20.12 -19.47
CA GLY A 90 -6.13 -21.44 -19.52
C GLY A 90 -4.65 -21.41 -19.13
N ALA A 91 -4.19 -20.35 -18.47
CA ALA A 91 -2.82 -20.23 -17.99
C ALA A 91 -2.64 -20.97 -16.66
N ALA A 92 -1.43 -21.50 -16.43
CA ALA A 92 -1.02 -21.98 -15.12
C ALA A 92 -0.97 -20.78 -14.14
N PHE A 93 -1.46 -20.98 -12.92
CA PHE A 93 -1.45 -19.93 -11.89
C PHE A 93 -0.46 -20.30 -10.80
N ILE A 94 0.53 -19.45 -10.59
CA ILE A 94 1.50 -19.58 -9.50
C ILE A 94 1.35 -18.34 -8.62
N GLU A 95 1.19 -18.57 -7.31
CA GLU A 95 1.03 -17.51 -6.32
C GLU A 95 2.28 -17.39 -5.46
N LEU A 96 2.79 -16.16 -5.32
CA LEU A 96 3.95 -15.83 -4.52
C LEU A 96 3.60 -14.65 -3.58
N SER A 97 3.84 -14.83 -2.29
CA SER A 97 3.68 -13.73 -1.34
C SER A 97 5.02 -13.01 -1.13
N ALA A 98 5.10 -11.74 -1.50
CA ALA A 98 6.30 -10.94 -1.31
C ALA A 98 6.66 -10.70 0.18
N VAL A 99 5.74 -11.00 1.11
CA VAL A 99 5.99 -10.92 2.56
C VAL A 99 6.86 -12.07 3.05
N THR A 100 6.70 -13.28 2.49
CA THR A 100 7.37 -14.50 2.95
C THR A 100 8.40 -15.04 1.98
N ALA A 101 8.31 -14.68 0.70
CA ALA A 101 9.15 -15.24 -0.35
C ALA A 101 10.56 -14.64 -0.37
N GLY A 102 11.55 -15.50 -0.49
CA GLY A 102 12.95 -15.17 -0.71
C GLY A 102 13.40 -15.31 -2.16
N LYS A 103 14.70 -15.08 -2.41
CA LYS A 103 15.30 -15.23 -3.75
C LYS A 103 15.15 -16.65 -4.32
N ALA A 104 15.25 -17.67 -3.47
CA ALA A 104 15.13 -19.07 -3.88
C ALA A 104 13.71 -19.39 -4.38
N ASP A 105 12.67 -18.81 -3.76
CA ASP A 105 11.28 -19.01 -4.19
C ASP A 105 11.04 -18.37 -5.55
N VAL A 106 11.58 -17.16 -5.79
CA VAL A 106 11.52 -16.50 -7.12
C VAL A 106 12.18 -17.38 -8.18
N THR A 107 13.37 -17.92 -7.92
CA THR A 107 14.08 -18.79 -8.87
C THR A 107 13.25 -20.03 -9.20
N ARG A 108 12.71 -20.72 -8.19
CA ARG A 108 11.89 -21.93 -8.39
C ARG A 108 10.66 -21.65 -9.25
N VAL A 109 9.95 -20.54 -8.97
CA VAL A 109 8.76 -20.15 -9.75
C VAL A 109 9.10 -19.87 -11.22
N ILE A 110 10.26 -19.29 -11.48
CA ILE A 110 10.74 -19.05 -12.84
C ILE A 110 11.05 -20.38 -13.55
N GLU A 111 11.69 -21.33 -12.86
CA GLU A 111 11.96 -22.66 -13.38
C GLU A 111 10.67 -23.41 -13.73
N ASP A 112 9.67 -23.38 -12.83
CA ASP A 112 8.34 -23.96 -13.08
C ASP A 112 7.66 -23.30 -14.29
N ALA A 113 7.76 -21.98 -14.44
CA ALA A 113 7.20 -21.26 -15.57
C ALA A 113 7.89 -21.63 -16.91
N GLN A 114 9.21 -21.85 -16.90
CA GLN A 114 9.95 -22.33 -18.06
C GLN A 114 9.54 -23.73 -18.48
N VAL A 115 9.25 -24.61 -17.52
CA VAL A 115 8.72 -25.96 -17.80
C VAL A 115 7.34 -25.84 -18.45
N ASN A 116 6.44 -25.01 -17.90
CA ASN A 116 5.12 -24.78 -18.48
C ASN A 116 5.22 -24.23 -19.91
N GLN A 117 6.12 -23.27 -20.16
CA GLN A 117 6.35 -22.68 -21.47
C GLN A 117 6.77 -23.74 -22.52
N ARG A 118 7.66 -24.68 -22.13
CA ARG A 118 8.07 -25.79 -22.99
C ARG A 118 6.90 -26.74 -23.34
N LEU A 119 5.92 -26.83 -22.45
CA LEU A 119 4.68 -27.60 -22.65
C LEU A 119 3.60 -26.78 -23.41
N GLY A 120 3.91 -25.59 -23.89
CA GLY A 120 2.99 -24.70 -24.61
C GLY A 120 1.95 -24.02 -23.70
N GLN A 121 2.14 -24.06 -22.37
CA GLN A 121 1.24 -23.44 -21.41
C GLN A 121 1.84 -22.12 -20.89
N ARG A 122 1.05 -21.04 -20.94
CA ARG A 122 1.43 -19.75 -20.34
C ARG A 122 1.34 -19.82 -18.82
N THR A 123 2.19 -19.08 -18.13
CA THR A 123 2.17 -18.99 -16.67
C THR A 123 1.82 -17.56 -16.23
N VAL A 124 0.76 -17.42 -15.47
CA VAL A 124 0.44 -16.20 -14.70
C VAL A 124 1.10 -16.31 -13.34
N LEU A 125 2.10 -15.48 -13.10
CA LEU A 125 2.71 -15.32 -11.79
C LEU A 125 2.00 -14.19 -11.04
N PHE A 126 1.25 -14.56 -10.01
CA PHE A 126 0.63 -13.59 -9.10
C PHE A 126 1.57 -13.31 -7.92
N VAL A 127 1.96 -12.05 -7.76
CA VAL A 127 2.79 -11.60 -6.64
C VAL A 127 1.94 -10.73 -5.72
N ASP A 128 1.57 -11.30 -4.56
CA ASP A 128 0.81 -10.55 -3.55
C ASP A 128 1.74 -9.61 -2.77
N GLU A 129 1.27 -8.39 -2.52
CA GLU A 129 2.01 -7.32 -1.85
C GLU A 129 3.38 -7.04 -2.49
N ILE A 130 3.42 -6.91 -3.84
CA ILE A 130 4.66 -6.75 -4.63
C ILE A 130 5.57 -5.61 -4.12
N HIS A 131 5.01 -4.60 -3.46
CA HIS A 131 5.75 -3.50 -2.83
C HIS A 131 6.67 -3.94 -1.69
N ARG A 132 6.51 -5.16 -1.16
CA ARG A 132 7.39 -5.74 -0.14
C ARG A 132 8.70 -6.28 -0.71
N PHE A 133 8.76 -6.56 -1.99
CA PHE A 133 9.99 -6.90 -2.65
C PHE A 133 10.89 -5.68 -2.81
N ASN A 134 12.17 -5.84 -2.51
CA ASN A 134 13.17 -4.83 -2.82
C ASN A 134 13.41 -4.73 -4.34
N LYS A 135 14.11 -3.68 -4.78
CA LYS A 135 14.36 -3.42 -6.21
C LYS A 135 15.03 -4.61 -6.91
N ALA A 136 16.02 -5.25 -6.28
CA ALA A 136 16.73 -6.39 -6.88
C ALA A 136 15.82 -7.63 -7.05
N GLN A 137 14.86 -7.84 -6.15
CA GLN A 137 13.87 -8.91 -6.27
C GLN A 137 12.85 -8.61 -7.37
N GLN A 138 12.44 -7.34 -7.52
CA GLN A 138 11.57 -6.93 -8.60
C GLN A 138 12.29 -6.99 -9.96
N ASP A 139 13.57 -6.59 -10.03
CA ASP A 139 14.40 -6.70 -11.23
C ASP A 139 14.54 -8.14 -11.73
N ALA A 140 14.53 -9.13 -10.83
CA ALA A 140 14.63 -10.54 -11.20
C ALA A 140 13.49 -11.04 -12.10
N PHE A 141 12.33 -10.37 -12.09
CA PHE A 141 11.21 -10.72 -12.98
C PHE A 141 11.35 -10.17 -14.41
N LEU A 142 12.13 -9.09 -14.59
CA LEU A 142 12.16 -8.35 -15.87
C LEU A 142 12.50 -9.22 -17.09
N PRO A 143 13.58 -10.03 -17.08
CA PRO A 143 13.92 -10.85 -18.24
C PRO A 143 12.77 -11.80 -18.63
N HIS A 144 12.08 -12.34 -17.63
CA HIS A 144 11.04 -13.35 -17.79
C HIS A 144 9.67 -12.76 -18.17
N VAL A 145 9.44 -11.47 -17.87
CA VAL A 145 8.30 -10.71 -18.39
C VAL A 145 8.56 -10.30 -19.84
N GLU A 146 9.81 -9.95 -20.18
CA GLU A 146 10.21 -9.53 -21.52
C GLU A 146 10.17 -10.67 -22.54
N ASP A 147 10.66 -11.84 -22.14
CA ASP A 147 10.68 -13.04 -23.01
C ASP A 147 9.36 -13.82 -23.02
N GLY A 148 8.38 -13.40 -22.19
CA GLY A 148 7.06 -14.02 -22.09
C GLY A 148 7.04 -15.35 -21.33
N THR A 149 8.10 -15.72 -20.61
CA THR A 149 8.13 -16.89 -19.72
C THR A 149 7.06 -16.76 -18.64
N ILE A 150 6.86 -15.56 -18.11
CA ILE A 150 5.79 -15.25 -17.15
C ILE A 150 4.93 -14.07 -17.62
N VAL A 151 3.66 -14.12 -17.27
CA VAL A 151 2.75 -12.97 -17.24
C VAL A 151 2.63 -12.54 -15.80
N LEU A 152 3.18 -11.38 -15.46
CA LEU A 152 3.21 -10.89 -14.09
C LEU A 152 1.89 -10.19 -13.73
N ILE A 153 1.23 -10.63 -12.66
CA ILE A 153 0.14 -9.88 -12.04
C ILE A 153 0.57 -9.52 -10.63
N GLY A 154 1.06 -8.30 -10.43
CA GLY A 154 1.42 -7.78 -9.11
C GLY A 154 0.19 -7.20 -8.41
N ALA A 155 -0.01 -7.50 -7.13
CA ALA A 155 -1.03 -6.86 -6.29
C ALA A 155 -0.37 -5.98 -5.24
N THR A 156 -0.93 -4.81 -5.00
CA THR A 156 -0.45 -3.88 -3.99
C THR A 156 -1.58 -3.03 -3.40
N THR A 157 -1.44 -2.69 -2.14
CA THR A 157 -2.26 -1.67 -1.47
C THR A 157 -1.60 -0.29 -1.51
N GLU A 158 -0.31 -0.21 -1.83
CA GLU A 158 0.47 1.02 -1.90
C GLU A 158 0.52 1.58 -3.32
N ASN A 159 0.76 2.89 -3.46
CA ASN A 159 0.82 3.52 -4.78
C ASN A 159 1.99 2.94 -5.61
N PRO A 160 1.71 2.24 -6.71
CA PRO A 160 2.73 1.56 -7.50
C PRO A 160 3.79 2.50 -8.09
N SER A 161 3.47 3.78 -8.28
CA SER A 161 4.43 4.76 -8.81
C SER A 161 5.62 5.03 -7.88
N PHE A 162 5.49 4.70 -6.58
CA PHE A 162 6.57 4.86 -5.61
C PHE A 162 7.25 3.54 -5.25
N GLU A 163 6.51 2.43 -5.34
CA GLU A 163 6.91 1.15 -4.75
C GLU A 163 7.31 0.11 -5.81
N VAL A 164 6.81 0.23 -7.04
CA VAL A 164 7.16 -0.67 -8.13
C VAL A 164 8.18 0.01 -9.05
N ILE A 165 9.20 -0.72 -9.45
CA ILE A 165 10.26 -0.19 -10.31
C ILE A 165 9.72 0.21 -11.69
N ASN A 166 10.21 1.31 -12.23
CA ASN A 166 9.78 1.84 -13.53
C ASN A 166 9.85 0.81 -14.68
N PRO A 167 10.87 -0.06 -14.80
CA PRO A 167 10.92 -1.07 -15.85
C PRO A 167 9.75 -2.07 -15.81
N LEU A 168 9.25 -2.46 -14.62
CA LEU A 168 8.06 -3.30 -14.50
C LEU A 168 6.78 -2.52 -14.84
N LEU A 169 6.67 -1.26 -14.39
CA LEU A 169 5.52 -0.41 -14.71
C LEU A 169 5.39 -0.17 -16.21
N SER A 170 6.49 0.02 -16.93
CA SER A 170 6.47 0.23 -18.38
C SER A 170 6.00 -1.01 -19.17
N ARG A 171 6.10 -2.20 -18.58
CA ARG A 171 5.72 -3.49 -19.19
C ARG A 171 4.41 -4.06 -18.65
N SER A 172 3.78 -3.35 -17.70
CA SER A 172 2.54 -3.77 -17.07
C SER A 172 1.49 -2.66 -17.16
N ARG A 173 0.22 -3.02 -17.15
CA ARG A 173 -0.86 -2.04 -17.02
C ARG A 173 -1.29 -1.92 -15.57
N VAL A 174 -1.33 -0.71 -15.05
CA VAL A 174 -1.84 -0.46 -13.70
C VAL A 174 -3.37 -0.38 -13.77
N LEU A 175 -4.05 -1.22 -12.98
CA LEU A 175 -5.49 -1.22 -12.82
C LEU A 175 -5.83 -0.85 -11.39
N VAL A 176 -6.66 0.19 -11.23
CA VAL A 176 -7.09 0.66 -9.92
C VAL A 176 -8.39 -0.05 -9.54
N LEU A 177 -8.37 -0.72 -8.39
CA LEU A 177 -9.55 -1.30 -7.78
C LEU A 177 -10.06 -0.37 -6.68
N GLU A 178 -11.35 -0.13 -6.67
CA GLU A 178 -12.01 0.70 -5.67
C GLU A 178 -12.48 -0.14 -4.47
N PRO A 179 -12.69 0.46 -3.28
CA PRO A 179 -13.43 -0.20 -2.21
C PRO A 179 -14.80 -0.64 -2.71
N LEU A 180 -15.25 -1.82 -2.30
CA LEU A 180 -16.58 -2.28 -2.70
C LEU A 180 -17.67 -1.40 -2.07
N GLY A 181 -18.62 -0.94 -2.88
CA GLY A 181 -19.77 -0.18 -2.40
C GLY A 181 -20.63 -1.01 -1.45
N LYS A 182 -21.42 -0.35 -0.59
CA LYS A 182 -22.32 -1.01 0.37
C LYS A 182 -23.23 -2.02 -0.29
N GLU A 183 -23.77 -1.71 -1.45
CA GLU A 183 -24.69 -2.60 -2.21
C GLU A 183 -23.97 -3.87 -2.70
N SER A 184 -22.72 -3.74 -3.13
CA SER A 184 -21.87 -4.88 -3.52
C SER A 184 -21.60 -5.81 -2.33
N ILE A 185 -21.27 -5.25 -1.18
CA ILE A 185 -21.06 -6.04 0.05
C ILE A 185 -22.35 -6.72 0.49
N VAL A 186 -23.49 -6.04 0.46
CA VAL A 186 -24.82 -6.64 0.75
C VAL A 186 -25.08 -7.82 -0.19
N THR A 187 -24.75 -7.70 -1.47
CA THR A 187 -24.92 -8.77 -2.45
C THR A 187 -24.04 -9.97 -2.12
N ILE A 188 -22.77 -9.73 -1.73
CA ILE A 188 -21.83 -10.78 -1.31
C ILE A 188 -22.35 -11.49 -0.04
N ILE A 189 -22.80 -10.74 0.97
CA ILE A 189 -23.36 -11.31 2.20
C ILE A 189 -24.62 -12.16 1.90
N LYS A 190 -25.52 -11.68 1.04
CA LYS A 190 -26.71 -12.43 0.63
C LYS A 190 -26.35 -13.71 -0.12
N SER A 191 -25.33 -13.68 -0.97
CA SER A 191 -24.83 -14.88 -1.65
C SER A 191 -24.27 -15.90 -0.66
N ALA A 192 -23.50 -15.43 0.34
CA ALA A 192 -23.01 -16.28 1.42
C ALA A 192 -24.15 -16.83 2.29
N ALA A 193 -25.16 -16.04 2.60
CA ALA A 193 -26.34 -16.48 3.34
C ALA A 193 -27.10 -17.59 2.59
N LYS A 194 -27.20 -17.49 1.26
CA LYS A 194 -27.82 -18.51 0.40
C LYS A 194 -27.02 -19.82 0.43
N GLU A 195 -25.69 -19.74 0.29
CA GLU A 195 -24.78 -20.90 0.37
C GLU A 195 -24.91 -21.60 1.73
N LEU A 196 -24.95 -20.83 2.81
CA LEU A 196 -25.10 -21.30 4.18
C LEU A 196 -26.56 -21.68 4.53
N LYS A 197 -27.49 -21.61 3.57
CA LYS A 197 -28.92 -21.89 3.74
C LYS A 197 -29.59 -21.09 4.89
N LEU A 198 -29.11 -19.86 5.11
CA LEU A 198 -29.66 -18.98 6.13
C LEU A 198 -31.00 -18.38 5.65
N THR A 199 -32.04 -18.49 6.47
CA THR A 199 -33.30 -17.82 6.21
C THR A 199 -33.29 -16.36 6.62
N ALA A 200 -34.21 -15.55 6.10
CA ALA A 200 -34.35 -14.14 6.52
C ALA A 200 -34.68 -13.98 8.02
N LYS A 201 -35.26 -15.00 8.66
CA LYS A 201 -35.46 -15.04 10.12
C LYS A 201 -34.11 -15.23 10.85
N ARG A 202 -33.20 -16.00 10.27
CA ARG A 202 -31.89 -16.30 10.84
C ARG A 202 -30.90 -15.15 10.66
N LEU A 203 -30.92 -14.47 9.49
CA LEU A 203 -30.11 -13.30 9.18
C LEU A 203 -31.04 -12.15 8.72
N PRO A 204 -31.54 -11.32 9.66
CA PRO A 204 -32.41 -10.19 9.36
C PRO A 204 -31.71 -9.13 8.49
N ALA A 205 -32.47 -8.41 7.65
CA ALA A 205 -31.95 -7.37 6.77
C ALA A 205 -31.12 -6.30 7.50
N LYS A 206 -31.55 -5.87 8.70
CA LYS A 206 -30.80 -4.92 9.53
C LYS A 206 -29.40 -5.41 9.88
N SER A 207 -29.23 -6.71 10.12
CA SER A 207 -27.92 -7.31 10.40
C SER A 207 -27.04 -7.41 9.14
N VAL A 208 -27.64 -7.63 7.97
CA VAL A 208 -26.93 -7.59 6.67
C VAL A 208 -26.43 -6.16 6.39
N ASP A 209 -27.27 -5.15 6.61
CA ASP A 209 -26.91 -3.74 6.39
C ASP A 209 -25.77 -3.30 7.33
N LEU A 210 -25.83 -3.74 8.60
CA LEU A 210 -24.80 -3.44 9.59
C LEU A 210 -23.47 -4.15 9.28
N LEU A 211 -23.50 -5.43 8.87
CA LEU A 211 -22.31 -6.16 8.40
C LEU A 211 -21.64 -5.44 7.24
N ALA A 212 -22.44 -4.96 6.27
CA ALA A 212 -21.93 -4.23 5.12
C ALA A 212 -21.29 -2.89 5.54
N GLU A 213 -21.92 -2.17 6.46
CA GLU A 213 -21.41 -0.88 6.96
C GLU A 213 -20.11 -1.04 7.73
N LEU A 214 -20.04 -1.99 8.66
CA LEU A 214 -18.86 -2.25 9.49
C LEU A 214 -17.69 -2.88 8.73
N SER A 215 -17.92 -3.37 7.50
CA SER A 215 -16.84 -3.92 6.66
C SER A 215 -15.95 -2.86 6.02
N GLY A 216 -16.41 -1.61 5.92
CA GLY A 216 -15.66 -0.55 5.25
C GLY A 216 -15.33 -0.83 3.78
N GLY A 217 -16.13 -1.66 3.08
CA GLY A 217 -15.88 -2.05 1.68
C GLY A 217 -14.93 -3.24 1.49
N ASP A 218 -14.53 -3.90 2.58
CA ASP A 218 -13.71 -5.13 2.55
C ASP A 218 -14.61 -6.37 2.64
N ALA A 219 -14.69 -7.14 1.53
CA ALA A 219 -15.48 -8.38 1.48
C ALA A 219 -15.00 -9.47 2.44
N ARG A 220 -13.68 -9.56 2.72
CA ARG A 220 -13.13 -10.55 3.67
C ARG A 220 -13.57 -10.24 5.08
N VAL A 221 -13.57 -8.94 5.45
CA VAL A 221 -14.05 -8.48 6.76
C VAL A 221 -15.53 -8.75 6.90
N ALA A 222 -16.33 -8.44 5.88
CA ALA A 222 -17.77 -8.69 5.90
C ALA A 222 -18.11 -10.18 6.11
N LEU A 223 -17.46 -11.07 5.35
CA LEU A 223 -17.67 -12.51 5.44
C LEU A 223 -17.11 -13.12 6.73
N GLY A 224 -15.96 -12.63 7.21
CA GLY A 224 -15.39 -13.05 8.49
C GLY A 224 -16.26 -12.65 9.68
N ASN A 225 -16.83 -11.44 9.66
CA ASN A 225 -17.77 -11.00 10.68
C ASN A 225 -19.09 -11.79 10.65
N LEU A 226 -19.58 -12.14 9.45
CA LEU A 226 -20.73 -13.03 9.31
C LEU A 226 -20.44 -14.42 9.90
N GLU A 227 -19.28 -15.00 9.58
CA GLU A 227 -18.86 -16.31 10.08
C GLU A 227 -18.77 -16.32 11.62
N LEU A 228 -18.14 -15.30 12.21
CA LEU A 228 -18.05 -15.14 13.65
C LEU A 228 -19.43 -14.90 14.30
N ALA A 229 -20.28 -14.07 13.69
CA ALA A 229 -21.64 -13.84 14.18
C ALA A 229 -22.49 -15.11 14.16
N LEU A 230 -22.30 -15.99 13.18
CA LEU A 230 -22.90 -17.33 13.14
C LEU A 230 -22.47 -18.20 14.32
N GLN A 231 -21.19 -18.22 14.61
CA GLN A 231 -20.62 -18.98 15.75
C GLN A 231 -21.18 -18.46 17.08
N LEU A 232 -21.19 -17.13 17.27
CA LEU A 232 -21.66 -16.48 18.50
C LEU A 232 -23.18 -16.65 18.72
N SER A 233 -23.96 -16.70 17.64
CA SER A 233 -25.42 -16.80 17.75
C SER A 233 -25.94 -18.23 17.95
N ALA A 234 -25.08 -19.25 17.83
CA ALA A 234 -25.48 -20.67 17.77
C ALA A 234 -26.70 -20.85 16.82
N ASP A 235 -27.86 -21.29 17.32
CA ASP A 235 -29.09 -21.49 16.52
C ASP A 235 -30.08 -20.30 16.57
N LYS A 236 -29.71 -19.19 17.25
CA LYS A 236 -30.58 -18.00 17.39
C LYS A 236 -30.41 -17.04 16.23
N PRO A 237 -31.39 -16.16 15.93
CA PRO A 237 -31.25 -15.11 14.94
C PRO A 237 -30.02 -14.24 15.18
N ILE A 238 -29.29 -13.92 14.10
CA ILE A 238 -28.13 -13.02 14.14
C ILE A 238 -28.65 -11.58 14.25
N MET A 239 -28.87 -11.13 15.49
CA MET A 239 -29.33 -9.77 15.73
C MET A 239 -28.20 -8.75 15.57
N PRO A 240 -28.49 -7.45 15.35
CA PRO A 240 -27.47 -6.41 15.22
C PRO A 240 -26.43 -6.40 16.33
N GLN A 241 -26.83 -6.64 17.58
CA GLN A 241 -25.92 -6.71 18.74
C GLN A 241 -24.86 -7.82 18.61
N VAL A 242 -25.25 -8.97 18.02
CA VAL A 242 -24.30 -10.07 17.75
C VAL A 242 -23.31 -9.67 16.67
N VAL A 243 -23.76 -8.92 15.65
CA VAL A 243 -22.89 -8.38 14.59
C VAL A 243 -21.92 -7.36 15.16
N GLU A 244 -22.38 -6.43 16.02
CA GLU A 244 -21.49 -5.48 16.71
C GLU A 244 -20.44 -6.21 17.55
N THR A 245 -20.83 -7.25 18.29
CA THR A 245 -19.88 -8.05 19.06
C THR A 245 -18.87 -8.76 18.17
N ALA A 246 -19.30 -9.33 17.04
CA ALA A 246 -18.42 -9.98 16.08
C ALA A 246 -17.45 -8.98 15.42
N ALA A 247 -17.89 -7.76 15.13
CA ALA A 247 -17.07 -6.72 14.55
C ALA A 247 -16.08 -6.08 15.56
N GLN A 248 -16.46 -5.97 16.84
CA GLN A 248 -15.62 -5.40 17.91
C GLN A 248 -14.39 -6.26 18.23
N THR A 249 -14.42 -7.55 17.90
CA THR A 249 -13.27 -8.44 18.10
C THR A 249 -12.11 -8.14 17.12
N LYS A 250 -12.37 -7.35 16.07
CA LYS A 250 -11.34 -6.72 15.23
C LYS A 250 -11.35 -5.23 15.53
N LEU A 251 -10.36 -4.74 16.28
CA LEU A 251 -9.97 -3.33 16.17
C LEU A 251 -9.90 -3.02 14.66
N PRO A 252 -10.53 -1.92 14.17
CA PRO A 252 -10.36 -1.52 12.78
C PRO A 252 -8.86 -1.52 12.53
N GLY A 253 -8.39 -2.45 11.71
CA GLY A 253 -7.00 -2.45 11.29
C GLY A 253 -6.81 -1.13 10.58
N TYR A 254 -6.25 -0.15 11.27
CA TYR A 254 -5.71 1.03 10.62
C TYR A 254 -4.69 0.49 9.62
N ASP A 255 -5.04 0.58 8.36
CA ASP A 255 -4.12 0.27 7.29
C ASP A 255 -3.04 1.35 7.33
N LYS A 256 -1.93 1.03 8.02
CA LYS A 256 -0.78 1.94 8.23
C LYS A 256 -0.15 2.42 6.92
N LYS A 257 -0.60 1.89 5.78
CA LYS A 257 -0.03 2.15 4.46
C LYS A 257 -1.08 2.33 3.35
N GLY A 258 -2.37 2.30 3.64
CA GLY A 258 -3.44 2.47 2.66
C GLY A 258 -3.77 3.93 2.34
N GLU A 259 -4.68 4.14 1.39
CA GLU A 259 -5.13 5.46 0.93
C GLU A 259 -5.61 6.36 2.07
N THR A 260 -6.25 5.79 3.10
CA THR A 260 -6.70 6.53 4.29
C THR A 260 -5.52 7.11 5.07
N HIS A 261 -4.40 6.38 5.17
CA HIS A 261 -3.17 6.88 5.78
C HIS A 261 -2.61 8.10 5.02
N TYR A 262 -2.48 7.99 3.69
CA TYR A 262 -2.00 9.11 2.87
C TYR A 262 -2.93 10.32 2.92
N ASN A 263 -4.24 10.11 2.99
CA ASN A 263 -5.21 11.18 3.09
C ASN A 263 -5.13 11.91 4.44
N ILE A 264 -4.96 11.19 5.55
CA ILE A 264 -4.87 11.80 6.89
C ILE A 264 -3.54 12.53 7.06
N ILE A 265 -2.40 11.96 6.66
CA ILE A 265 -1.11 12.66 6.73
C ILE A 265 -1.10 13.89 5.80
N SER A 266 -1.71 13.79 4.62
CA SER A 266 -1.86 14.92 3.71
C SER A 266 -2.73 16.03 4.32
N ALA A 267 -3.83 15.67 5.01
CA ALA A 267 -4.68 16.61 5.72
C ALA A 267 -3.93 17.27 6.88
N PHE A 268 -3.15 16.52 7.65
CA PHE A 268 -2.27 17.02 8.70
C PHE A 268 -1.29 18.07 8.19
N ILE A 269 -0.57 17.77 7.10
CA ILE A 269 0.40 18.70 6.50
C ILE A 269 -0.31 19.92 5.91
N LYS A 270 -1.42 19.72 5.20
CA LYS A 270 -2.18 20.81 4.60
C LYS A 270 -2.80 21.75 5.64
N SER A 271 -3.25 21.22 6.78
CA SER A 271 -3.76 22.05 7.88
C SER A 271 -2.66 22.88 8.55
N MET A 272 -1.44 22.31 8.75
CA MET A 272 -0.29 23.09 9.18
C MET A 272 0.06 24.20 8.18
N ARG A 273 0.07 23.88 6.87
CA ARG A 273 0.32 24.85 5.80
C ARG A 273 -0.73 25.95 5.73
N GLY A 274 -2.00 25.60 5.94
CA GLY A 274 -3.12 26.53 6.03
C GLY A 274 -3.17 27.31 7.34
N SER A 275 -2.23 27.09 8.26
CA SER A 275 -2.17 27.76 9.57
C SER A 275 -3.43 27.53 10.43
N ASP A 276 -4.05 26.35 10.33
CA ASP A 276 -5.14 25.91 11.19
C ASP A 276 -4.62 24.93 12.28
N PRO A 277 -4.35 25.41 13.50
CA PRO A 277 -3.87 24.56 14.57
C PRO A 277 -4.91 23.55 15.06
N ASN A 278 -6.22 23.87 14.98
CA ASN A 278 -7.27 22.95 15.44
C ASN A 278 -7.38 21.73 14.53
N ALA A 279 -7.43 21.94 13.22
CA ALA A 279 -7.41 20.84 12.25
C ALA A 279 -6.10 20.04 12.34
N THR A 280 -4.96 20.71 12.52
CA THR A 280 -3.64 20.07 12.69
C THR A 280 -3.66 19.11 13.88
N LEU A 281 -4.07 19.55 15.05
CA LEU A 281 -4.10 18.72 16.26
C LEU A 281 -5.14 17.60 16.17
N TYR A 282 -6.27 17.83 15.50
CA TYR A 282 -7.27 16.81 15.24
C TYR A 282 -6.72 15.68 14.37
N TYR A 283 -6.08 15.99 13.24
CA TYR A 283 -5.50 14.97 12.35
C TYR A 283 -4.31 14.26 13.00
N LEU A 284 -3.51 14.94 13.82
CA LEU A 284 -2.47 14.32 14.64
C LEU A 284 -3.07 13.28 15.60
N ALA A 285 -4.12 13.66 16.35
CA ALA A 285 -4.82 12.74 17.25
C ALA A 285 -5.36 11.51 16.50
N ARG A 286 -5.97 11.70 15.32
CA ARG A 286 -6.47 10.61 14.49
C ARG A 286 -5.36 9.64 14.06
N MET A 287 -4.18 10.16 13.65
CA MET A 287 -3.03 9.32 13.30
C MET A 287 -2.57 8.49 14.49
N LEU A 288 -2.39 9.10 15.65
CA LEU A 288 -1.89 8.40 16.84
C LEU A 288 -2.89 7.37 17.40
N GLN A 289 -4.19 7.68 17.42
CA GLN A 289 -5.24 6.72 17.79
C GLN A 289 -5.32 5.54 16.83
N ALA A 290 -5.05 5.78 15.57
CA ALA A 290 -5.00 4.77 14.55
C ALA A 290 -3.71 3.92 14.58
N GLY A 291 -2.79 4.20 15.52
CA GLY A 291 -1.56 3.44 15.73
C GLY A 291 -0.43 3.81 14.75
N GLU A 292 -0.46 5.02 14.17
CA GLU A 292 0.63 5.53 13.35
C GLU A 292 1.95 5.59 14.13
N ASP A 293 3.07 5.33 13.44
CA ASP A 293 4.39 5.46 14.04
C ASP A 293 4.66 6.93 14.43
N PRO A 294 4.80 7.25 15.71
CA PRO A 294 5.09 8.62 16.15
C PRO A 294 6.38 9.18 15.57
N LYS A 295 7.37 8.33 15.24
CA LYS A 295 8.61 8.73 14.55
C LYS A 295 8.31 9.16 13.11
N PHE A 296 7.39 8.47 12.42
CA PHE A 296 6.97 8.88 11.08
C PHE A 296 6.34 10.29 11.11
N VAL A 297 5.43 10.55 12.04
CA VAL A 297 4.82 11.87 12.21
C VAL A 297 5.89 12.94 12.50
N ALA A 298 6.81 12.66 13.41
CA ALA A 298 7.89 13.59 13.75
C ALA A 298 8.80 13.88 12.54
N ARG A 299 9.15 12.87 11.71
CA ARG A 299 9.89 13.09 10.45
C ARG A 299 9.17 14.03 9.50
N ARG A 300 7.84 13.89 9.37
CA ARG A 300 7.04 14.79 8.52
C ARG A 300 7.06 16.21 9.02
N MET A 301 7.07 16.44 10.34
CA MET A 301 7.20 17.77 10.92
C MET A 301 8.59 18.39 10.66
N VAL A 302 9.66 17.61 10.69
CA VAL A 302 11.03 18.09 10.32
C VAL A 302 11.05 18.55 8.86
N ILE A 303 10.48 17.75 7.95
CA ILE A 303 10.40 18.11 6.53
C ILE A 303 9.58 19.40 6.36
N PHE A 304 8.41 19.48 7.02
CA PHE A 304 7.53 20.65 6.95
C PHE A 304 8.23 21.93 7.45
N ALA A 305 9.01 21.84 8.53
CA ALA A 305 9.75 22.97 9.07
C ALA A 305 10.78 23.51 8.06
N SER A 306 11.41 22.64 7.27
CA SER A 306 12.39 23.04 6.23
C SER A 306 11.69 23.50 4.93
N GLU A 307 10.63 22.81 4.50
CA GLU A 307 9.99 23.02 3.22
C GLU A 307 9.02 24.21 3.23
N ASP A 308 8.16 24.30 4.27
CA ASP A 308 7.03 25.23 4.30
C ASP A 308 7.28 26.47 5.21
N ILE A 309 8.13 26.35 6.25
CA ILE A 309 8.45 27.45 7.15
C ILE A 309 9.75 28.12 6.74
N GLY A 310 10.79 27.33 6.41
CA GLY A 310 12.04 27.82 5.84
C GLY A 310 12.65 28.99 6.63
N LEU A 311 12.94 30.06 5.93
CA LEU A 311 13.59 31.25 6.48
C LEU A 311 12.68 32.14 7.34
N ALA A 312 11.35 31.98 7.26
CA ALA A 312 10.42 32.79 8.05
C ALA A 312 10.53 32.55 9.57
N ALA A 313 10.94 31.34 9.98
CA ALA A 313 11.15 30.99 11.37
C ALA A 313 12.20 29.87 11.51
N PRO A 314 13.51 30.14 11.40
CA PRO A 314 14.59 29.14 11.43
C PRO A 314 14.58 28.25 12.68
N ALA A 315 14.10 28.75 13.82
CA ALA A 315 13.99 27.99 15.06
C ALA A 315 12.96 26.82 14.96
N ALA A 316 12.05 26.84 13.98
CA ALA A 316 11.07 25.79 13.77
C ALA A 316 11.72 24.45 13.41
N LEU A 317 12.81 24.47 12.62
CA LEU A 317 13.56 23.27 12.30
C LEU A 317 14.21 22.67 13.55
N ASN A 318 14.82 23.49 14.40
CA ASN A 318 15.43 23.02 15.67
C ASN A 318 14.37 22.39 16.59
N LEU A 319 13.20 23.00 16.71
CA LEU A 319 12.10 22.44 17.48
C LEU A 319 11.65 21.09 16.93
N ALA A 320 11.48 20.98 15.62
CA ALA A 320 11.03 19.74 14.97
C ALA A 320 12.07 18.61 15.15
N VAL A 321 13.36 18.90 14.99
CA VAL A 321 14.45 17.94 15.22
C VAL A 321 14.52 17.52 16.68
N SER A 322 14.43 18.46 17.62
CA SER A 322 14.38 18.15 19.06
C SER A 322 13.18 17.29 19.42
N THR A 323 12.02 17.55 18.81
CA THR A 323 10.81 16.72 18.96
C THR A 323 11.04 15.32 18.44
N PHE A 324 11.65 15.15 17.25
CA PHE A 324 11.97 13.84 16.71
C PHE A 324 12.87 13.03 17.65
N LEU A 325 13.90 13.64 18.20
CA LEU A 325 14.79 13.01 19.18
C LEU A 325 14.09 12.66 20.48
N ALA A 326 13.20 13.52 20.97
CA ALA A 326 12.38 13.26 22.15
C ALA A 326 11.45 12.06 21.93
N VAL A 327 10.74 12.01 20.79
CA VAL A 327 9.88 10.88 20.41
C VAL A 327 10.64 9.57 20.36
N GLU A 328 11.87 9.60 19.83
CA GLU A 328 12.73 8.40 19.75
C GLU A 328 13.17 7.89 21.13
N ARG A 329 13.43 8.79 22.06
CA ARG A 329 13.99 8.44 23.39
C ARG A 329 12.92 8.16 24.43
N ILE A 330 11.80 8.88 24.40
CA ILE A 330 10.73 8.79 25.39
C ILE A 330 9.75 7.68 25.02
N GLY A 331 9.30 7.63 23.75
CA GLY A 331 8.27 6.69 23.28
C GLY A 331 6.86 7.08 23.72
N MET A 332 5.88 6.21 23.32
CA MET A 332 4.48 6.36 23.68
C MET A 332 4.22 5.84 25.11
N PRO A 333 3.28 6.41 25.88
CA PRO A 333 2.37 7.49 25.47
C PRO A 333 2.91 8.91 25.69
N GLU A 334 3.98 9.10 26.41
CA GLU A 334 4.42 10.42 26.91
C GLU A 334 4.91 11.34 25.77
N CYS A 335 5.51 10.79 24.71
CA CYS A 335 5.97 11.60 23.57
C CYS A 335 4.85 12.33 22.82
N GLN A 336 3.58 12.02 23.10
CA GLN A 336 2.43 12.75 22.54
C GLN A 336 2.49 14.24 22.88
N TYR A 337 2.88 14.60 24.10
CA TYR A 337 3.01 16.01 24.50
C TYR A 337 4.00 16.76 23.60
N ASN A 338 5.13 16.13 23.26
CA ASN A 338 6.13 16.73 22.38
C ASN A 338 5.58 16.91 20.96
N LEU A 339 4.88 15.89 20.43
CA LEU A 339 4.26 15.94 19.09
C LEU A 339 3.21 17.04 18.99
N PHE A 340 2.28 17.13 19.96
CA PHE A 340 1.22 18.13 19.96
C PHE A 340 1.78 19.55 20.12
N HIS A 341 2.78 19.73 21.00
CA HIS A 341 3.45 21.02 21.16
C HIS A 341 4.11 21.47 19.85
N CYS A 342 4.92 20.61 19.25
CA CYS A 342 5.58 20.91 17.98
C CYS A 342 4.59 21.22 16.86
N ALA A 343 3.57 20.38 16.67
CA ALA A 343 2.55 20.56 15.65
C ALA A 343 1.80 21.90 15.79
N ALA A 344 1.46 22.29 17.03
CA ALA A 344 0.83 23.57 17.31
C ALA A 344 1.72 24.77 16.95
N VAL A 345 3.02 24.71 17.30
CA VAL A 345 3.98 25.77 16.94
C VAL A 345 4.17 25.86 15.45
N LEU A 346 4.37 24.72 14.75
CA LEU A 346 4.54 24.68 13.29
C LEU A 346 3.30 25.23 12.55
N ALA A 347 2.09 24.88 13.03
CA ALA A 347 0.85 25.40 12.44
C ALA A 347 0.76 26.94 12.57
N LYS A 348 1.18 27.51 13.71
CA LYS A 348 1.14 28.96 13.96
C LYS A 348 2.31 29.74 13.36
N SER A 349 3.39 29.09 12.95
CA SER A 349 4.56 29.75 12.35
C SER A 349 4.21 30.38 11.00
N LYS A 350 4.89 31.49 10.67
CA LYS A 350 4.87 32.06 9.31
C LYS A 350 5.39 31.04 8.30
N LYS A 351 4.90 31.07 7.10
CA LYS A 351 5.29 30.15 6.01
C LYS A 351 6.15 30.91 5.00
N ASP A 352 7.21 30.25 4.55
CA ASP A 352 8.11 30.73 3.51
C ASP A 352 8.68 29.56 2.75
N ARG A 353 8.29 29.41 1.51
CA ARG A 353 8.72 28.34 0.63
C ARG A 353 9.89 28.72 -0.29
N SER A 354 10.44 29.93 -0.12
CA SER A 354 11.48 30.44 -1.01
C SER A 354 12.68 29.49 -1.16
N VAL A 355 13.09 28.81 -0.07
CA VAL A 355 14.16 27.81 -0.11
C VAL A 355 13.78 26.57 -0.91
N ALA A 356 12.55 26.10 -0.77
CA ALA A 356 12.06 24.93 -1.55
C ALA A 356 12.00 25.26 -3.05
N ASP A 357 11.54 26.45 -3.39
CA ASP A 357 11.46 26.93 -4.77
C ASP A 357 12.86 27.17 -5.36
N ALA A 358 13.75 27.76 -4.56
CA ALA A 358 15.19 27.93 -4.91
C ALA A 358 15.87 26.58 -5.17
N MET A 359 15.60 25.57 -4.33
CA MET A 359 16.11 24.21 -4.53
C MET A 359 15.63 23.62 -5.86
N ALA A 360 14.34 23.76 -6.19
CA ALA A 360 13.80 23.28 -7.44
C ALA A 360 14.43 23.98 -8.66
N GLY A 361 14.61 25.30 -8.57
CA GLY A 361 15.28 26.12 -9.59
C GLY A 361 16.75 25.74 -9.76
N ALA A 362 17.47 25.52 -8.66
CA ALA A 362 18.87 25.09 -8.71
C ALA A 362 19.04 23.74 -9.40
N PHE A 363 18.19 22.76 -9.08
CA PHE A 363 18.21 21.45 -9.75
C PHE A 363 17.81 21.53 -11.23
N ALA A 364 16.89 22.44 -11.59
CA ALA A 364 16.52 22.67 -12.98
C ALA A 364 17.69 23.25 -13.77
N ALA A 365 18.35 24.29 -13.25
CA ALA A 365 19.54 24.89 -13.85
C ALA A 365 20.70 23.88 -14.00
N ALA A 366 20.96 23.10 -12.95
CA ALA A 366 22.03 22.08 -12.99
C ALA A 366 21.75 20.97 -14.03
N ARG A 367 20.47 20.62 -14.27
CA ARG A 367 20.09 19.68 -15.36
C ARG A 367 20.20 20.27 -16.75
N GLN A 368 19.86 21.56 -16.88
CA GLN A 368 19.91 22.25 -18.16
C GLN A 368 21.37 22.55 -18.59
N TYR A 369 22.25 22.78 -17.63
CA TYR A 369 23.63 23.19 -17.86
C TYR A 369 24.62 22.31 -17.09
N PRO A 370 24.68 20.99 -17.35
CA PRO A 370 25.49 20.06 -16.54
C PRO A 370 26.99 20.27 -16.69
N ASP A 371 27.46 20.80 -17.84
CA ASP A 371 28.88 20.86 -18.20
C ASP A 371 29.49 22.27 -18.14
N LEU A 372 28.75 23.26 -17.61
CA LEU A 372 29.31 24.59 -17.47
C LEU A 372 30.52 24.60 -16.58
N PRO A 373 31.67 25.20 -17.01
CA PRO A 373 32.87 25.23 -16.25
C PRO A 373 32.75 26.13 -15.03
N VAL A 374 33.23 25.67 -13.89
CA VAL A 374 33.37 26.52 -12.69
C VAL A 374 34.27 27.69 -13.01
N PRO A 375 33.92 28.94 -12.65
CA PRO A 375 34.80 30.13 -12.87
C PRO A 375 36.21 29.93 -12.33
N LEU A 376 37.20 30.38 -13.08
CA LEU A 376 38.63 30.17 -12.72
C LEU A 376 39.00 30.72 -11.33
N THR A 377 38.36 31.83 -10.94
CA THR A 377 38.52 32.44 -9.61
C THR A 377 38.18 31.48 -8.46
N LEU A 378 37.22 30.57 -8.69
CA LEU A 378 36.70 29.62 -7.68
C LEU A 378 37.44 28.27 -7.70
N ARG A 379 38.28 28.02 -8.72
CA ARG A 379 39.01 26.76 -8.83
C ARG A 379 40.23 26.75 -7.94
N ASN A 380 40.49 25.68 -7.21
CA ASN A 380 41.71 25.52 -6.43
C ASN A 380 42.95 25.41 -7.33
N ALA A 381 44.07 26.01 -6.94
CA ALA A 381 45.34 26.01 -7.68
C ALA A 381 46.48 25.34 -6.87
N PRO A 382 46.45 24.02 -6.58
CA PRO A 382 47.47 23.34 -5.79
C PRO A 382 48.83 23.24 -6.49
N THR A 383 48.88 23.32 -7.82
CA THR A 383 50.12 23.21 -8.60
C THR A 383 50.50 24.53 -9.26
N LYS A 384 51.80 24.66 -9.60
CA LYS A 384 52.32 25.84 -10.32
C LYS A 384 51.61 26.00 -11.68
N LEU A 385 51.45 24.92 -12.42
CA LEU A 385 50.74 24.93 -13.70
C LEU A 385 49.31 25.47 -13.57
N MET A 386 48.54 25.07 -12.55
CA MET A 386 47.19 25.60 -12.33
C MET A 386 47.21 27.11 -12.01
N LYS A 387 48.20 27.59 -11.27
CA LYS A 387 48.35 29.02 -11.03
C LYS A 387 48.65 29.78 -12.32
N ASP A 388 49.54 29.21 -13.15
CA ASP A 388 49.90 29.79 -14.44
C ASP A 388 48.72 29.82 -15.40
N LEU A 389 47.77 28.87 -15.29
CA LEU A 389 46.50 28.81 -16.02
C LEU A 389 45.44 29.75 -15.43
N GLY A 390 45.74 30.51 -14.40
CA GLY A 390 44.83 31.52 -13.84
C GLY A 390 43.85 30.99 -12.79
N TYR A 391 44.00 29.76 -12.29
CA TYR A 391 43.15 29.22 -11.24
C TYR A 391 43.36 29.97 -9.92
N ASN A 392 42.25 30.25 -9.19
CA ASN A 392 42.21 31.01 -7.94
C ASN A 392 42.74 32.45 -8.04
N LYS A 393 42.86 32.98 -9.28
CA LYS A 393 43.34 34.35 -9.51
C LYS A 393 42.26 35.35 -9.06
N GLY A 394 42.64 36.28 -8.19
CA GLY A 394 41.76 37.33 -7.69
C GLY A 394 40.87 36.91 -6.51
N TYR A 395 40.84 35.62 -6.12
CA TYR A 395 40.09 35.19 -4.93
C TYR A 395 40.73 35.68 -3.64
N LYS A 396 39.93 36.20 -2.72
CA LYS A 396 40.35 36.62 -1.40
C LYS A 396 39.54 35.94 -0.32
N TRP A 397 40.22 35.38 0.67
CA TRP A 397 39.57 34.76 1.83
C TRP A 397 39.17 35.87 2.82
N GLN A 398 38.01 36.49 2.56
CA GLN A 398 37.43 37.52 3.45
C GLN A 398 35.92 37.45 3.40
N ALA A 399 35.25 37.90 4.46
CA ALA A 399 33.80 38.01 4.49
C ALA A 399 33.36 38.99 3.39
N ASP A 400 32.20 38.71 2.80
CA ASP A 400 31.54 39.54 1.76
C ASP A 400 32.40 39.79 0.50
N PHE A 401 33.37 38.91 0.24
CA PHE A 401 34.18 38.97 -0.97
C PHE A 401 33.28 38.85 -2.22
N GLN A 402 33.45 39.77 -3.15
CA GLN A 402 32.83 39.76 -4.46
C GLN A 402 33.85 39.36 -5.53
N ALA A 403 33.58 38.28 -6.26
CA ALA A 403 34.42 37.88 -7.38
C ALA A 403 34.15 38.77 -8.60
N GLU A 404 35.20 39.19 -9.28
CA GLU A 404 35.04 39.83 -10.60
C GLU A 404 34.39 38.83 -11.56
N GLY A 405 33.22 39.19 -12.12
CA GLY A 405 32.37 38.32 -12.94
C GLY A 405 31.42 37.41 -12.14
N GLY A 406 31.32 37.57 -10.80
CA GLY A 406 30.42 36.82 -9.95
C GLY A 406 30.89 35.42 -9.59
N PHE A 407 30.03 34.63 -8.93
CA PHE A 407 30.30 33.26 -8.47
C PHE A 407 29.71 32.20 -9.38
N LEU A 408 28.77 32.56 -10.27
CA LEU A 408 28.16 31.65 -11.23
C LEU A 408 28.95 31.65 -12.55
N PRO A 409 28.86 30.59 -13.36
CA PRO A 409 29.30 30.62 -14.76
C PRO A 409 28.66 31.79 -15.52
N PRO A 410 29.38 32.43 -16.44
CA PRO A 410 28.88 33.60 -17.16
C PRO A 410 27.55 33.36 -17.88
N GLU A 411 27.30 32.14 -18.37
CA GLU A 411 26.10 31.75 -19.10
C GLU A 411 24.82 31.74 -18.23
N ILE A 412 25.00 31.71 -16.91
CA ILE A 412 23.92 31.72 -15.92
C ILE A 412 24.16 32.79 -14.85
N ALA A 413 24.92 33.85 -15.18
CA ALA A 413 25.23 34.92 -14.23
C ALA A 413 23.98 35.60 -13.64
N ASP A 414 22.90 35.67 -14.41
CA ASP A 414 21.62 36.26 -14.02
C ASP A 414 20.67 35.29 -13.28
N LEU A 415 21.15 34.10 -12.91
CA LEU A 415 20.33 33.13 -12.20
C LEU A 415 20.07 33.62 -10.77
N HIS A 416 18.82 33.98 -10.49
CA HIS A 416 18.32 34.33 -9.16
C HIS A 416 17.49 33.18 -8.58
N LEU A 417 17.96 32.54 -7.52
CA LEU A 417 17.30 31.42 -6.86
C LEU A 417 16.63 31.81 -5.54
N LEU A 418 17.20 32.76 -4.84
CA LEU A 418 16.72 33.22 -3.53
C LEU A 418 16.78 34.75 -3.50
N ASN A 419 15.68 35.40 -3.12
CA ASN A 419 15.56 36.85 -2.96
C ASN A 419 15.79 37.26 -1.50
#